data_4e9f1c1de794429ac6a421d0ed3ea99d
#
_entry.id   4e9f1c1de794429ac6a421d0ed3ea99d
#
_cell.length_a   1.000
_cell.length_b   1.000
_cell.length_c   1.000
_cell.angle_alpha   90.00
_cell.angle_beta   90.00
_cell.angle_gamma   90.00
#
_symmetry.space_group_name_H-M   'P 1'
#
loop_
_entity.id
_entity.type
_entity.pdbx_description
1 polymer ?
#
loop_
_entity_poly.entity_id
_entity_poly.type
_entity_poly.pdbx_seq_one_letter_code
_entity_poly.pdbx_strand_id
1 'polypeptide(L)'
;MRKILCLFLFICVFFVGCQSQGSTENWGSFTAEKTYSYDQKYYAIQNTKETDGISFINVVIYNNKDEPVYSFVPARSSDFWGICWEKDTYNIWIQSADIGVICYSFDNEIWTENNAATRPDYIISKYD
;
A
#
# COMPACT_ATOMS: atom_id res chain seq x y z
N MET A 1 40.74 -56.82 5.20
CA MET A 1 40.53 -55.43 5.65
C MET A 1 39.56 -54.76 4.69
N ARG A 2 38.30 -54.62 5.10
CA ARG A 2 37.25 -53.99 4.28
C ARG A 2 37.21 -52.52 4.68
N LYS A 3 37.51 -51.61 3.74
CA LYS A 3 37.35 -50.18 3.90
C LYS A 3 35.88 -49.84 3.60
N ILE A 4 35.15 -49.47 4.61
CA ILE A 4 33.79 -48.95 4.50
C ILE A 4 33.90 -47.49 4.11
N LEU A 5 33.51 -47.17 2.88
CA LEU A 5 33.40 -45.82 2.36
C LEU A 5 32.01 -45.28 2.76
N CYS A 6 31.98 -44.46 3.81
CA CYS A 6 30.74 -43.73 4.18
C CYS A 6 30.53 -42.58 3.18
N LEU A 7 29.57 -42.76 2.29
CA LEU A 7 29.09 -41.75 1.38
C LEU A 7 28.12 -40.87 2.17
N PHE A 8 28.57 -39.70 2.64
CA PHE A 8 27.70 -38.68 3.22
C PHE A 8 26.91 -38.02 2.08
N LEU A 9 25.66 -38.44 1.95
CA LEU A 9 24.71 -37.79 1.07
C LEU A 9 24.25 -36.47 1.73
N PHE A 10 24.80 -35.35 1.29
CA PHE A 10 24.40 -34.02 1.72
C PHE A 10 23.06 -33.70 1.05
N ILE A 11 21.95 -33.94 1.76
CA ILE A 11 20.62 -33.51 1.32
C ILE A 11 20.53 -32.01 1.61
N CYS A 12 20.78 -31.19 0.59
CA CYS A 12 20.43 -29.78 0.60
C CYS A 12 18.91 -29.66 0.52
N VAL A 13 18.26 -29.55 1.67
CA VAL A 13 16.85 -29.16 1.74
C VAL A 13 16.80 -27.66 1.42
N PHE A 14 16.48 -27.33 0.18
CA PHE A 14 16.08 -25.98 -0.18
C PHE A 14 14.73 -25.71 0.46
N PHE A 15 14.73 -25.01 1.58
CA PHE A 15 13.54 -24.33 2.05
C PHE A 15 13.20 -23.23 1.03
N VAL A 16 12.38 -23.57 0.06
CA VAL A 16 11.65 -22.56 -0.69
C VAL A 16 10.65 -21.98 0.31
N GLY A 17 11.07 -20.88 0.96
CA GLY A 17 10.15 -20.06 1.73
C GLY A 17 9.09 -19.57 0.77
N CYS A 18 7.87 -20.10 0.87
CA CYS A 18 6.70 -19.44 0.34
C CYS A 18 6.61 -18.08 1.02
N GLN A 19 7.17 -17.05 0.38
CA GLN A 19 6.73 -15.70 0.64
C GLN A 19 5.26 -15.69 0.23
N SER A 20 4.38 -15.53 1.20
CA SER A 20 2.99 -15.20 0.94
C SER A 20 3.01 -13.87 0.19
N GLN A 21 2.90 -13.94 -1.13
CA GLN A 21 2.58 -12.78 -1.93
C GLN A 21 1.24 -12.28 -1.39
N GLY A 22 1.28 -11.11 -0.75
CA GLY A 22 0.05 -10.40 -0.40
C GLY A 22 -0.80 -10.34 -1.65
N SER A 23 -2.02 -10.83 -1.56
CA SER A 23 -2.92 -10.94 -2.70
C SER A 23 -3.09 -9.58 -3.36
N THR A 24 -2.57 -9.44 -4.56
CA THR A 24 -2.74 -8.30 -5.45
C THR A 24 -4.15 -8.23 -6.07
N GLU A 25 -5.10 -9.01 -5.55
CA GLU A 25 -6.40 -9.24 -6.20
C GLU A 25 -7.46 -8.16 -5.90
N ASN A 26 -7.17 -7.16 -5.09
CA ASN A 26 -8.14 -6.11 -4.76
C ASN A 26 -7.80 -4.75 -5.37
N TRP A 27 -7.29 -4.72 -6.60
CA TRP A 27 -7.16 -3.47 -7.32
C TRP A 27 -8.52 -2.80 -7.47
N GLY A 28 -8.57 -1.52 -7.13
CA GLY A 28 -9.79 -0.74 -7.20
C GLY A 28 -10.64 -0.73 -5.94
N SER A 29 -10.26 -1.46 -4.90
CA SER A 29 -10.93 -1.43 -3.60
C SER A 29 -10.20 -0.52 -2.62
N PHE A 30 -10.95 0.36 -1.95
CA PHE A 30 -10.42 1.19 -0.88
C PHE A 30 -10.28 0.39 0.41
N THR A 31 -9.15 0.53 1.07
CA THR A 31 -8.88 -0.12 2.36
C THR A 31 -8.30 0.85 3.37
N ALA A 32 -8.62 0.65 4.63
CA ALA A 32 -8.00 1.34 5.77
C ALA A 32 -6.76 0.60 6.30
N GLU A 33 -6.44 -0.55 5.78
CA GLU A 33 -5.29 -1.36 6.18
C GLU A 33 -4.03 -1.00 5.38
N LYS A 34 -2.88 -1.54 5.80
CA LYS A 34 -1.63 -1.44 5.04
C LYS A 34 -1.85 -1.95 3.61
N THR A 35 -1.50 -1.13 2.63
CA THR A 35 -1.69 -1.45 1.21
C THR A 35 -0.45 -1.13 0.38
N TYR A 36 -0.22 -1.90 -0.68
CA TYR A 36 1.00 -1.86 -1.48
C TYR A 36 0.74 -1.32 -2.88
N SER A 37 1.74 -0.62 -3.44
CA SER A 37 1.78 -0.28 -4.86
C SER A 37 1.83 -1.56 -5.73
N TYR A 38 1.51 -1.42 -7.01
CA TYR A 38 1.38 -2.53 -7.97
C TYR A 38 2.64 -3.43 -8.06
N ASP A 39 3.82 -2.87 -7.87
CA ASP A 39 5.11 -3.57 -7.91
C ASP A 39 5.73 -3.77 -6.51
N GLN A 40 4.99 -3.42 -5.44
CA GLN A 40 5.41 -3.48 -4.04
C GLN A 40 6.65 -2.62 -3.71
N LYS A 41 7.01 -1.67 -4.57
CA LYS A 41 8.11 -0.73 -4.30
C LYS A 41 7.76 0.23 -3.17
N TYR A 42 6.48 0.56 -3.04
CA TYR A 42 5.95 1.39 -1.96
C TYR A 42 4.80 0.69 -1.25
N TYR A 43 4.57 1.10 -0.02
CA TYR A 43 3.34 0.79 0.70
C TYR A 43 2.89 1.98 1.53
N ALA A 44 1.60 2.07 1.79
CA ALA A 44 1.00 3.09 2.61
C ALA A 44 0.45 2.51 3.91
N ILE A 45 0.71 3.21 5.01
CA ILE A 45 0.09 2.98 6.31
C ILE A 45 -0.68 4.24 6.67
N GLN A 46 -1.82 4.03 7.30
CA GLN A 46 -2.71 5.09 7.73
C GLN A 46 -2.80 5.06 9.25
N ASN A 47 -2.82 6.23 9.83
CA ASN A 47 -3.12 6.42 11.25
C ASN A 47 -3.95 7.69 11.44
N THR A 48 -4.51 7.85 12.62
CA THR A 48 -5.24 9.05 12.98
C THR A 48 -4.30 10.01 13.72
N LYS A 49 -4.32 11.27 13.30
CA LYS A 49 -3.64 12.36 13.98
C LYS A 49 -4.67 13.33 14.53
N GLU A 50 -4.57 13.64 15.81
CA GLU A 50 -5.42 14.63 16.45
C GLU A 50 -4.75 16.01 16.47
N THR A 51 -5.52 17.03 16.12
CA THR A 51 -5.10 18.42 16.19
C THR A 51 -6.31 19.26 16.63
N ASP A 52 -6.19 19.98 17.73
CA ASP A 52 -7.25 20.83 18.31
C ASP A 52 -8.58 20.09 18.55
N GLY A 53 -8.49 18.83 19.01
CA GLY A 53 -9.68 18.00 19.26
C GLY A 53 -10.34 17.43 17.99
N ILE A 54 -9.74 17.63 16.82
CA ILE A 54 -10.21 17.08 15.54
C ILE A 54 -9.25 15.98 15.09
N SER A 55 -9.82 14.84 14.77
CA SER A 55 -9.06 13.71 14.23
C SER A 55 -8.94 13.79 12.71
N PHE A 56 -7.71 13.64 12.22
CA PHE A 56 -7.39 13.63 10.79
C PHE A 56 -6.79 12.28 10.39
N ILE A 57 -7.02 11.88 9.15
CA ILE A 57 -6.30 10.78 8.52
C ILE A 57 -4.88 11.27 8.22
N ASN A 58 -3.88 10.51 8.67
CA ASN A 58 -2.49 10.74 8.29
C ASN A 58 -1.99 9.53 7.52
N VAL A 59 -1.58 9.75 6.28
CA VAL A 59 -1.04 8.72 5.39
C VAL A 59 0.45 8.83 5.37
N VAL A 60 1.15 7.73 5.64
CA VAL A 60 2.60 7.64 5.54
C VAL A 60 2.96 6.60 4.49
N ILE A 61 3.76 6.99 3.52
CA ILE A 61 4.25 6.13 2.46
C ILE A 61 5.68 5.71 2.77
N TYR A 62 5.92 4.42 2.66
CA TYR A 62 7.20 3.78 2.88
C TYR A 62 7.71 3.16 1.58
N ASN A 63 9.03 3.10 1.43
CA ASN A 63 9.65 2.30 0.40
C ASN A 63 9.76 0.83 0.84
N ASN A 64 10.27 -0.04 -0.04
CA ASN A 64 10.46 -1.47 0.24
C ASN A 64 11.60 -1.81 1.21
N LYS A 65 12.28 -0.79 1.76
CA LYS A 65 13.28 -0.92 2.85
C LYS A 65 12.71 -0.48 4.20
N ASP A 66 11.39 -0.29 4.29
CA ASP A 66 10.69 0.22 5.47
C ASP A 66 11.11 1.64 5.90
N GLU A 67 11.61 2.44 4.96
CA GLU A 67 11.94 3.84 5.19
C GLU A 67 10.75 4.73 4.81
N PRO A 68 10.29 5.65 5.68
CA PRO A 68 9.24 6.59 5.33
C PRO A 68 9.78 7.59 4.29
N VAL A 69 9.11 7.70 3.15
CA VAL A 69 9.52 8.59 2.05
C VAL A 69 8.63 9.79 1.89
N TYR A 70 7.36 9.68 2.30
CA TYR A 70 6.40 10.77 2.19
C TYR A 70 5.27 10.65 3.21
N SER A 71 4.64 11.77 3.59
CA SER A 71 3.43 11.77 4.39
C SER A 71 2.53 12.95 4.07
N PHE A 72 1.22 12.76 4.17
CA PHE A 72 0.22 13.80 3.95
C PHE A 72 -1.05 13.54 4.75
N VAL A 73 -1.83 14.60 4.93
CA VAL A 73 -3.11 14.58 5.67
C VAL A 73 -4.22 14.96 4.70
N PRO A 74 -4.90 13.99 4.08
CA PRO A 74 -5.87 14.26 3.03
C PRO A 74 -7.21 14.78 3.55
N ALA A 75 -7.64 14.34 4.72
CA ALA A 75 -9.00 14.58 5.21
C ALA A 75 -9.11 14.46 6.72
N ARG A 76 -10.25 14.85 7.26
CA ARG A 76 -10.66 14.47 8.61
C ARG A 76 -10.93 12.97 8.67
N SER A 77 -10.67 12.39 9.85
CA SER A 77 -11.09 11.02 10.12
C SER A 77 -12.60 10.98 10.23
N SER A 78 -13.22 10.16 9.39
CA SER A 78 -14.67 9.91 9.37
C SER A 78 -14.94 8.42 9.48
N ASP A 79 -16.20 8.03 9.65
CA ASP A 79 -16.61 6.64 9.80
C ASP A 79 -16.22 5.75 8.60
N PHE A 80 -16.04 6.38 7.44
CA PHE A 80 -15.64 5.68 6.23
C PHE A 80 -14.56 6.44 5.48
N TRP A 81 -13.40 5.81 5.35
CA TRP A 81 -12.27 6.29 4.56
C TRP A 81 -11.37 5.11 4.14
N GLY A 82 -10.59 5.32 3.12
CA GLY A 82 -9.66 4.28 2.64
C GLY A 82 -8.71 4.79 1.57
N ILE A 83 -7.70 3.99 1.31
CA ILE A 83 -6.70 4.18 0.26
C ILE A 83 -6.84 3.11 -0.80
N CYS A 84 -6.62 3.49 -2.05
CA CYS A 84 -6.45 2.60 -3.18
C CYS A 84 -5.26 3.05 -4.01
N TRP A 85 -4.31 2.14 -4.28
CA TRP A 85 -3.26 2.38 -5.25
C TRP A 85 -3.80 2.21 -6.66
N GLU A 86 -3.39 3.11 -7.54
CA GLU A 86 -3.68 2.96 -8.96
C GLU A 86 -2.78 1.87 -9.56
N LYS A 87 -3.35 1.06 -10.44
CA LYS A 87 -2.62 0.02 -11.14
C LYS A 87 -1.64 0.63 -12.15
N ASP A 88 -0.43 0.07 -12.21
CA ASP A 88 0.63 0.47 -13.16
C ASP A 88 1.17 1.90 -12.98
N THR A 89 0.79 2.58 -11.90
CA THR A 89 1.32 3.88 -11.49
C THR A 89 1.58 3.90 -9.98
N TYR A 90 2.13 5.01 -9.48
CA TYR A 90 2.23 5.23 -8.03
C TYR A 90 1.22 6.25 -7.53
N ASN A 91 0.21 6.57 -8.32
CA ASN A 91 -0.88 7.42 -7.87
C ASN A 91 -1.67 6.72 -6.76
N ILE A 92 -2.14 7.51 -5.81
CA ILE A 92 -2.94 7.05 -4.69
C ILE A 92 -4.30 7.76 -4.74
N TRP A 93 -5.34 6.99 -4.60
CA TRP A 93 -6.70 7.48 -4.46
C TRP A 93 -7.13 7.37 -3.01
N ILE A 94 -7.67 8.44 -2.46
CA ILE A 94 -8.23 8.51 -1.12
C ILE A 94 -9.74 8.66 -1.24
N GLN A 95 -10.47 7.88 -0.46
CA GLN A 95 -11.91 8.01 -0.31
C GLN A 95 -12.23 8.32 1.14
N SER A 96 -13.07 9.33 1.36
CA SER A 96 -13.55 9.72 2.70
C SER A 96 -14.95 10.32 2.59
N ALA A 97 -15.76 10.13 3.63
CA ALA A 97 -17.07 10.77 3.72
C ALA A 97 -16.99 12.30 3.75
N ASP A 98 -15.83 12.85 4.13
CA ASP A 98 -15.58 14.29 4.25
C ASP A 98 -15.27 14.94 2.88
N ILE A 99 -14.50 14.27 2.03
CA ILE A 99 -13.97 14.85 0.78
C ILE A 99 -14.42 14.13 -0.51
N GLY A 100 -15.10 13.00 -0.40
CA GLY A 100 -15.38 12.14 -1.55
C GLY A 100 -14.15 11.37 -1.99
N VAL A 101 -13.84 11.37 -3.29
CA VAL A 101 -12.69 10.65 -3.86
C VAL A 101 -11.70 11.63 -4.46
N ILE A 102 -10.45 11.57 -4.02
CA ILE A 102 -9.37 12.46 -4.42
C ILE A 102 -8.15 11.65 -4.86
N CYS A 103 -7.45 12.11 -5.90
CA CYS A 103 -6.18 11.54 -6.36
C CYS A 103 -5.01 12.32 -5.77
N TYR A 104 -3.99 11.60 -5.35
CA TYR A 104 -2.64 12.11 -5.11
C TYR A 104 -1.72 11.55 -6.19
N SER A 105 -1.33 12.40 -7.13
CA SER A 105 -0.46 12.02 -8.24
C SER A 105 1.00 11.99 -7.81
N PHE A 106 1.71 10.98 -8.27
CA PHE A 106 3.12 10.76 -7.98
C PHE A 106 4.04 11.47 -8.97
N ASP A 107 4.99 12.21 -8.46
CA ASP A 107 6.12 12.73 -9.22
C ASP A 107 7.36 12.85 -8.32
N ASN A 108 8.47 12.20 -8.71
CA ASN A 108 9.75 12.24 -8.00
C ASN A 108 9.65 11.96 -6.47
N GLU A 109 8.95 10.89 -6.09
CA GLU A 109 8.70 10.48 -4.69
C GLU A 109 7.90 11.51 -3.87
N ILE A 110 7.15 12.35 -4.56
CA ILE A 110 6.21 13.30 -3.98
C ILE A 110 4.80 12.96 -4.46
N TRP A 111 3.84 12.94 -3.55
CA TRP A 111 2.43 12.74 -3.83
C TRP A 111 1.67 14.04 -3.62
N THR A 112 1.19 14.63 -4.71
CA THR A 112 0.49 15.91 -4.69
C THR A 112 -0.97 15.73 -5.07
N GLU A 113 -1.87 16.39 -4.33
CA GLU A 113 -3.29 16.40 -4.64
C GLU A 113 -3.55 16.87 -6.08
N ASN A 114 -4.32 16.07 -6.82
CA ASN A 114 -4.64 16.33 -8.21
C ASN A 114 -6.15 16.21 -8.46
N ASN A 115 -6.84 17.32 -8.34
CA ASN A 115 -8.28 17.41 -8.54
C ASN A 115 -8.71 17.30 -10.02
N ALA A 116 -7.74 17.33 -10.97
CA ALA A 116 -7.99 17.16 -12.40
C ALA A 116 -7.79 15.70 -12.86
N ALA A 117 -7.34 14.81 -11.98
CA ALA A 117 -7.13 13.40 -12.33
C ALA A 117 -8.46 12.72 -12.66
N THR A 118 -8.46 11.95 -13.73
CA THR A 118 -9.60 11.09 -14.08
C THR A 118 -9.45 9.76 -13.37
N ARG A 119 -10.45 9.42 -12.55
CA ARG A 119 -10.46 8.15 -11.85
C ARG A 119 -10.63 7.00 -12.84
N PRO A 120 -9.75 5.98 -12.81
CA PRO A 120 -9.93 4.77 -13.60
C PRO A 120 -11.24 4.04 -13.25
N ASP A 121 -11.90 3.48 -14.24
CA ASP A 121 -13.19 2.79 -14.08
C ASP A 121 -13.15 1.60 -13.10
N TYR A 122 -11.99 0.97 -12.94
CA TYR A 122 -11.83 -0.14 -12.00
C TYR A 122 -11.73 0.31 -10.53
N ILE A 123 -11.54 1.59 -10.26
CA ILE A 123 -11.53 2.14 -8.89
C ILE A 123 -12.96 2.52 -8.53
N ILE A 124 -13.61 1.64 -7.78
CA ILE A 124 -15.02 1.78 -7.41
C ILE A 124 -15.14 2.52 -6.07
N SER A 125 -15.89 3.61 -6.07
CA SER A 125 -16.20 4.35 -4.87
C SER A 125 -17.45 3.81 -4.18
N LYS A 126 -17.49 3.91 -2.86
CA LYS A 126 -18.72 3.70 -2.09
C LYS A 126 -19.79 4.77 -2.39
N TYR A 127 -19.39 5.89 -2.95
CA TYR A 127 -20.25 7.04 -3.25
C TYR A 127 -20.65 7.15 -4.72
N ASP A 128 -20.37 6.12 -5.53
CA ASP A 128 -20.83 6.02 -6.93
C ASP A 128 -22.31 5.68 -7.03
#